data_170012aaa4634392301c087917980d83
#
_entry.id   170012aaa4634392301c087917980d83
#
_cell.length_a   1.000
_cell.length_b   1.000
_cell.length_c   1.000
_cell.angle_alpha   90.00
_cell.angle_beta   90.00
_cell.angle_gamma   90.00
#
_symmetry.space_group_name_H-M   'P 1'
#
loop_
_entity.id
_entity.type
_entity.pdbx_description
1 polymer ?
#
loop_
_entity_poly.entity_id
_entity_poly.type
_entity_poly.pdbx_seq_one_letter_code
_entity_poly.pdbx_strand_id
1 'polypeptide(L)'
;MKNYIKVAAALALTFGLAGCDLDPVVTDNVTQERHDELIGNPETQPKVAKAALAKVYSIFQDFYSSHDDFGLKAFHIATDLMCEDVAYQNWNWFQFDYQIDNRMENYRRTRSTWGLFYDIIAKLNLHLETYFAQESDDPEVMASKGEALALRGISYFHLVNFYQHTYKGHEDALGVPLALKSTDENLPRATVKEVYAQIIEDLKYAVDHCHNTGVRTDVDRAVAAAYLAKAYAQMEDWANVKTYAVIAQEGGTDKVSEPARGWDIGQPDILWGYDINSQNSTLWASYWSHMDHFLPRGYAAGGNTKLIYNYLYNQIPKSDSRRKLWIDKDSLPEVATQMLAQTHNSGMKKIDDLDNFEQVKFIAGEAGMEQDYCFIRVQDPILLEIEALVELGELGDAQTKLTDFASKRDPKFKAPTTQDELRKEVRFQRRIELWGEGTNWFDMKRWKETIDRTKGYTIKDKNGKDVQIVSNHKKSAQKVMRTDDKDFLHKLPIKEINANKNLVQNP
;
A
#
# COMPACT_ATOMS: atom_id res chain seq x y z
N MET A 1 -58.34 55.73 1.87
CA MET A 1 -57.97 54.30 1.90
C MET A 1 -58.49 53.44 0.72
N LYS A 2 -59.42 53.89 -0.09
CA LYS A 2 -59.96 53.11 -1.23
C LYS A 2 -59.14 53.20 -2.54
N ASN A 3 -58.26 54.20 -2.69
CA ASN A 3 -57.49 54.41 -3.92
C ASN A 3 -56.11 53.71 -3.96
N TYR A 4 -55.59 53.30 -2.80
CA TYR A 4 -54.33 52.55 -2.73
C TYR A 4 -54.47 51.07 -3.03
N ILE A 5 -55.66 50.50 -2.85
CA ILE A 5 -55.95 49.07 -3.09
C ILE A 5 -56.04 48.80 -4.62
N LYS A 6 -56.49 49.82 -5.42
CA LYS A 6 -56.59 49.63 -6.87
C LYS A 6 -55.23 49.75 -7.59
N VAL A 7 -54.26 50.48 -7.04
CA VAL A 7 -52.91 50.59 -7.59
C VAL A 7 -52.10 49.37 -7.25
N ALA A 8 -52.28 48.77 -6.05
CA ALA A 8 -51.62 47.52 -5.67
C ALA A 8 -52.10 46.31 -6.49
N ALA A 9 -53.39 46.27 -6.86
CA ALA A 9 -53.95 45.18 -7.69
C ALA A 9 -53.51 45.30 -9.18
N ALA A 10 -53.27 46.55 -9.69
CA ALA A 10 -52.75 46.76 -11.05
C ALA A 10 -51.23 46.45 -11.18
N LEU A 11 -50.47 46.64 -10.11
CA LEU A 11 -49.04 46.26 -10.09
C LEU A 11 -48.83 44.76 -9.92
N ALA A 12 -49.74 44.05 -9.28
CA ALA A 12 -49.67 42.60 -9.14
C ALA A 12 -50.05 41.80 -10.40
N LEU A 13 -50.72 42.45 -11.38
CA LEU A 13 -51.13 41.82 -12.63
C LEU A 13 -50.14 42.04 -13.79
N THR A 14 -49.15 42.94 -13.61
CA THR A 14 -48.12 43.16 -14.61
C THR A 14 -46.80 42.38 -14.37
N PHE A 15 -46.66 41.70 -13.21
CA PHE A 15 -45.54 40.82 -12.92
C PHE A 15 -45.84 39.33 -13.20
N GLY A 16 -47.02 39.00 -13.73
CA GLY A 16 -47.48 37.62 -13.90
C GLY A 16 -47.31 37.04 -15.30
N LEU A 17 -46.59 37.64 -16.22
CA LEU A 17 -46.37 37.14 -17.60
C LEU A 17 -44.96 37.28 -18.13
N ALA A 18 -43.95 37.47 -17.27
CA ALA A 18 -42.63 37.04 -17.60
C ALA A 18 -42.46 35.62 -17.08
N GLY A 19 -42.96 34.64 -17.80
CA GLY A 19 -42.46 33.28 -17.76
C GLY A 19 -41.00 33.36 -18.14
N CYS A 20 -40.12 33.52 -17.15
CA CYS A 20 -38.75 33.10 -17.31
C CYS A 20 -38.81 31.64 -17.67
N ASP A 21 -38.38 31.30 -18.82
CA ASP A 21 -37.96 29.99 -19.22
C ASP A 21 -36.80 29.64 -18.29
N LEU A 22 -37.16 29.13 -17.10
CA LEU A 22 -36.24 28.53 -16.10
C LEU A 22 -36.06 27.09 -16.47
N ASP A 23 -35.71 26.81 -17.70
CA ASP A 23 -34.89 25.61 -17.93
C ASP A 23 -33.53 25.92 -17.29
N PRO A 24 -33.20 25.23 -16.18
CA PRO A 24 -31.85 25.38 -15.65
C PRO A 24 -30.91 24.86 -16.74
N VAL A 25 -30.23 25.81 -17.41
CA VAL A 25 -29.05 25.42 -18.20
C VAL A 25 -28.07 24.85 -17.18
N VAL A 26 -28.16 23.56 -16.98
CA VAL A 26 -27.18 22.81 -16.19
C VAL A 26 -25.90 22.79 -17.02
N THR A 27 -25.10 23.84 -16.86
CA THR A 27 -23.85 24.05 -17.61
C THR A 27 -22.75 23.07 -17.17
N ASP A 28 -22.93 22.33 -16.06
CA ASP A 28 -21.92 21.51 -15.44
C ASP A 28 -22.15 19.99 -15.59
N ASN A 29 -23.27 19.55 -16.16
CA ASN A 29 -23.52 18.12 -16.41
C ASN A 29 -23.48 17.83 -17.90
N VAL A 30 -22.60 16.92 -18.28
CA VAL A 30 -22.57 16.34 -19.63
C VAL A 30 -23.87 15.53 -19.82
N THR A 31 -24.66 15.84 -20.86
CA THR A 31 -25.83 15.03 -21.20
C THR A 31 -25.44 13.62 -21.61
N GLN A 32 -26.34 12.63 -21.45
CA GLN A 32 -26.08 11.27 -21.87
C GLN A 32 -25.65 11.19 -23.35
N GLU A 33 -26.36 11.94 -24.22
CA GLU A 33 -26.07 12.03 -25.66
C GLU A 33 -24.64 12.55 -25.92
N ARG A 34 -24.22 13.60 -25.21
CA ARG A 34 -22.86 14.13 -25.32
C ARG A 34 -21.81 13.18 -24.74
N HIS A 35 -22.14 12.47 -23.66
CA HIS A 35 -21.28 11.43 -23.11
C HIS A 35 -21.06 10.31 -24.12
N ASP A 36 -22.13 9.79 -24.73
CA ASP A 36 -22.08 8.73 -25.74
C ASP A 36 -21.27 9.15 -26.97
N GLU A 37 -21.39 10.40 -27.41
CA GLU A 37 -20.55 10.96 -28.48
C GLU A 37 -19.06 10.98 -28.08
N LEU A 38 -18.75 11.39 -26.86
CA LEU A 38 -17.36 11.49 -26.37
C LEU A 38 -16.70 10.13 -26.23
N ILE A 39 -17.42 9.10 -25.74
CA ILE A 39 -16.89 7.75 -25.59
C ILE A 39 -16.87 6.96 -26.91
N GLY A 40 -17.66 7.35 -27.91
CA GLY A 40 -17.64 6.80 -29.26
C GLY A 40 -16.50 7.33 -30.13
N ASN A 41 -15.75 8.32 -29.68
CA ASN A 41 -14.64 8.92 -30.41
C ASN A 41 -13.29 8.52 -29.80
N PRO A 42 -12.39 7.81 -30.53
CA PRO A 42 -11.09 7.36 -30.01
C PRO A 42 -10.17 8.49 -29.49
N GLU A 43 -10.30 9.72 -29.99
CA GLU A 43 -9.50 10.85 -29.51
C GLU A 43 -9.95 11.38 -28.14
N THR A 44 -11.22 11.22 -27.78
CA THR A 44 -11.80 11.74 -26.53
C THR A 44 -12.07 10.66 -25.50
N GLN A 45 -12.35 9.43 -25.92
CA GLN A 45 -12.64 8.28 -25.07
C GLN A 45 -11.59 8.07 -23.98
N PRO A 46 -10.26 8.03 -24.23
CA PRO A 46 -9.26 7.82 -23.17
C PRO A 46 -9.29 8.95 -22.13
N LYS A 47 -9.53 10.19 -22.53
CA LYS A 47 -9.59 11.36 -21.63
C LYS A 47 -10.80 11.30 -20.69
N VAL A 48 -11.95 10.91 -21.23
CA VAL A 48 -13.19 10.75 -20.44
C VAL A 48 -13.06 9.55 -19.49
N ALA A 49 -12.54 8.43 -19.99
CA ALA A 49 -12.26 7.25 -19.17
C ALA A 49 -11.27 7.59 -18.04
N LYS A 50 -10.18 8.29 -18.33
CA LYS A 50 -9.21 8.73 -17.33
C LYS A 50 -9.84 9.61 -16.25
N ALA A 51 -10.66 10.57 -16.64
CA ALA A 51 -11.38 11.43 -15.69
C ALA A 51 -12.30 10.61 -14.76
N ALA A 52 -12.97 9.58 -15.29
CA ALA A 52 -13.80 8.68 -14.50
C ALA A 52 -13.00 7.81 -13.52
N LEU A 53 -11.75 7.42 -13.86
CA LEU A 53 -10.87 6.69 -12.96
C LEU A 53 -10.45 7.48 -11.72
N ALA A 54 -10.50 8.82 -11.74
CA ALA A 54 -10.16 9.64 -10.58
C ALA A 54 -10.95 9.23 -9.32
N LYS A 55 -12.23 8.84 -9.47
CA LYS A 55 -13.02 8.32 -8.34
C LYS A 55 -12.55 6.96 -7.85
N VAL A 56 -12.04 6.11 -8.74
CA VAL A 56 -11.46 4.81 -8.34
C VAL A 56 -10.15 5.04 -7.57
N TYR A 57 -9.29 5.92 -8.07
CA TYR A 57 -8.06 6.27 -7.38
C TYR A 57 -8.30 6.85 -5.99
N SER A 58 -9.34 7.69 -5.81
CA SER A 58 -9.65 8.26 -4.49
C SER A 58 -9.94 7.19 -3.43
N ILE A 59 -10.49 6.03 -3.83
CA ILE A 59 -10.79 4.94 -2.89
C ILE A 59 -9.52 4.37 -2.25
N PHE A 60 -8.38 4.39 -2.94
CA PHE A 60 -7.11 3.94 -2.37
C PHE A 60 -6.63 4.77 -1.17
N GLN A 61 -7.20 5.94 -0.93
CA GLN A 61 -6.89 6.77 0.25
C GLN A 61 -8.13 7.17 1.07
N ASP A 62 -9.35 6.79 0.64
CA ASP A 62 -10.57 7.17 1.33
C ASP A 62 -10.62 6.63 2.77
N PHE A 63 -11.19 7.43 3.65
CA PHE A 63 -11.55 7.05 5.01
C PHE A 63 -12.98 6.51 5.05
N TYR A 64 -13.18 5.31 5.63
CA TYR A 64 -14.48 4.64 5.61
C TYR A 64 -15.28 4.80 6.91
N SER A 65 -14.80 4.22 8.01
CA SER A 65 -15.58 4.17 9.25
C SER A 65 -14.78 4.36 10.52
N SER A 66 -13.47 4.21 10.48
CA SER A 66 -12.59 4.33 11.65
C SER A 66 -11.18 4.77 11.24
N HIS A 67 -10.42 5.24 12.22
CA HIS A 67 -9.14 5.89 11.95
C HIS A 67 -8.02 4.94 11.53
N ASP A 68 -8.28 3.65 11.37
CA ASP A 68 -7.38 2.63 10.84
C ASP A 68 -7.88 2.00 9.52
N ASP A 69 -8.80 2.67 8.81
CA ASP A 69 -9.33 2.24 7.52
C ASP A 69 -9.34 3.36 6.46
N PHE A 70 -8.23 4.04 6.28
CA PHE A 70 -7.98 5.07 5.27
C PHE A 70 -7.29 4.50 4.01
N GLY A 71 -7.90 3.51 3.40
CA GLY A 71 -7.46 2.94 2.12
C GLY A 71 -6.19 2.09 2.21
N LEU A 72 -5.41 2.08 1.12
CA LEU A 72 -4.26 1.18 0.95
C LEU A 72 -3.15 1.40 1.98
N LYS A 73 -2.90 2.64 2.41
CA LYS A 73 -1.87 2.89 3.44
C LYS A 73 -2.26 2.37 4.83
N ALA A 74 -3.55 2.38 5.17
CA ALA A 74 -4.03 1.72 6.38
C ALA A 74 -3.83 0.20 6.31
N PHE A 75 -4.10 -0.39 5.13
CA PHE A 75 -3.83 -1.80 4.87
C PHE A 75 -2.34 -2.14 5.00
N HIS A 76 -1.44 -1.30 4.47
CA HIS A 76 0.02 -1.47 4.62
C HIS A 76 0.46 -1.43 6.09
N ILE A 77 -0.02 -0.47 6.89
CA ILE A 77 0.30 -0.44 8.33
C ILE A 77 -0.21 -1.70 9.03
N ALA A 78 -1.43 -2.13 8.73
CA ALA A 78 -2.03 -3.31 9.34
C ALA A 78 -1.22 -4.58 9.04
N THR A 79 -0.83 -4.78 7.78
CA THR A 79 -0.08 -5.97 7.34
C THR A 79 1.33 -6.00 7.93
N ASP A 80 2.03 -4.87 7.99
CA ASP A 80 3.34 -4.79 8.63
C ASP A 80 3.26 -5.05 10.15
N LEU A 81 2.23 -4.52 10.82
CA LEU A 81 2.00 -4.77 12.23
C LEU A 81 1.61 -6.21 12.55
N MET A 82 1.06 -6.97 11.62
CA MET A 82 0.83 -8.41 11.78
C MET A 82 2.12 -9.23 11.68
N CYS A 83 3.20 -8.66 11.14
CA CYS A 83 4.52 -9.27 11.03
C CYS A 83 5.39 -9.08 12.28
N GLU A 84 6.67 -9.48 12.22
CA GLU A 84 7.58 -9.33 13.37
C GLU A 84 8.41 -8.04 13.35
N ASP A 85 8.58 -7.39 12.20
CA ASP A 85 9.55 -6.31 12.03
C ASP A 85 9.13 -4.99 12.68
N VAL A 86 7.84 -4.81 12.93
CA VAL A 86 7.27 -3.59 13.53
C VAL A 86 6.76 -3.87 14.93
N ALA A 87 7.41 -3.28 15.94
CA ALA A 87 6.90 -3.25 17.30
C ALA A 87 6.04 -2.00 17.53
N TYR A 88 5.06 -2.09 18.44
CA TYR A 88 4.06 -1.06 18.69
C TYR A 88 3.95 -0.76 20.18
N GLN A 89 4.21 0.51 20.55
CA GLN A 89 4.38 0.87 21.96
C GLN A 89 3.08 0.91 22.74
N ASN A 90 2.08 1.61 22.25
CA ASN A 90 0.82 1.83 22.95
C ASN A 90 -0.37 1.30 22.18
N TRP A 91 -1.43 0.92 22.92
CA TRP A 91 -2.66 0.45 22.34
C TRP A 91 -3.45 1.59 21.70
N ASN A 92 -3.80 1.43 20.44
CA ASN A 92 -4.70 2.31 19.71
C ASN A 92 -5.33 1.54 18.53
N TRP A 93 -5.81 2.24 17.53
CA TRP A 93 -6.60 1.74 16.40
C TRP A 93 -6.06 0.45 15.75
N PHE A 94 -4.75 0.31 15.58
CA PHE A 94 -4.08 -0.86 15.02
C PHE A 94 -3.69 -1.94 16.05
N GLN A 95 -4.16 -1.86 17.29
CA GLN A 95 -3.77 -2.83 18.34
C GLN A 95 -4.15 -4.27 18.01
N PHE A 96 -5.32 -4.47 17.39
CA PHE A 96 -5.81 -5.81 17.05
C PHE A 96 -5.04 -6.41 15.88
N ASP A 97 -4.61 -5.58 14.90
CA ASP A 97 -3.69 -5.98 13.85
C ASP A 97 -2.36 -6.43 14.45
N TYR A 98 -1.79 -5.62 15.35
CA TYR A 98 -0.55 -5.94 16.04
C TYR A 98 -0.63 -7.19 16.92
N GLN A 99 -1.73 -7.40 17.62
CA GLN A 99 -1.94 -8.60 18.43
C GLN A 99 -2.27 -9.84 17.59
N ILE A 100 -2.54 -9.65 16.30
CA ILE A 100 -3.03 -10.69 15.40
C ILE A 100 -4.35 -11.28 15.93
N ASP A 101 -5.23 -10.41 16.37
CA ASP A 101 -6.55 -10.71 16.95
C ASP A 101 -7.67 -9.98 16.19
N ASN A 102 -7.57 -9.93 14.87
CA ASN A 102 -8.49 -9.19 14.00
C ASN A 102 -9.04 -10.03 12.85
N ARG A 103 -9.06 -11.36 13.01
CA ARG A 103 -9.32 -12.33 11.94
C ARG A 103 -10.74 -12.83 11.85
N MET A 104 -11.52 -12.57 12.89
CA MET A 104 -12.89 -13.06 12.96
C MET A 104 -13.80 -12.35 11.96
N GLU A 105 -14.82 -13.05 11.52
CA GLU A 105 -15.76 -12.65 10.46
C GLU A 105 -16.53 -11.35 10.72
N ASN A 106 -16.65 -10.95 11.99
CA ASN A 106 -17.33 -9.72 12.42
C ASN A 106 -16.37 -8.55 12.70
N TYR A 107 -15.05 -8.77 12.63
CA TYR A 107 -14.07 -7.73 12.93
C TYR A 107 -13.93 -6.71 11.80
N ARG A 108 -13.56 -5.49 12.20
CA ARG A 108 -13.48 -4.35 11.30
C ARG A 108 -12.46 -4.56 10.20
N ARG A 109 -11.22 -5.01 10.51
CA ARG A 109 -10.17 -5.24 9.51
C ARG A 109 -10.62 -6.20 8.42
N THR A 110 -11.25 -7.30 8.80
CA THR A 110 -11.82 -8.25 7.85
C THR A 110 -12.82 -7.59 6.90
N ARG A 111 -13.73 -6.75 7.43
CA ARG A 111 -14.74 -6.07 6.61
C ARG A 111 -14.19 -4.95 5.77
N SER A 112 -13.31 -4.09 6.34
CA SER A 112 -12.77 -2.93 5.63
C SER A 112 -11.85 -3.34 4.48
N THR A 113 -11.04 -4.38 4.66
CA THR A 113 -10.20 -4.91 3.58
C THR A 113 -11.03 -5.48 2.43
N TRP A 114 -12.07 -6.28 2.76
CA TRP A 114 -12.99 -6.81 1.75
C TRP A 114 -13.70 -5.69 1.00
N GLY A 115 -14.31 -4.76 1.75
CA GLY A 115 -15.04 -3.64 1.18
C GLY A 115 -14.17 -2.74 0.30
N LEU A 116 -12.95 -2.41 0.74
CA LEU A 116 -12.02 -1.59 -0.02
C LEU A 116 -11.80 -2.14 -1.43
N PHE A 117 -11.34 -3.37 -1.52
CA PHE A 117 -10.93 -3.92 -2.81
C PHE A 117 -12.12 -4.34 -3.68
N TYR A 118 -13.21 -4.86 -3.11
CA TYR A 118 -14.41 -5.18 -3.91
C TYR A 118 -15.17 -3.93 -4.38
N ASP A 119 -15.15 -2.81 -3.65
CA ASP A 119 -15.70 -1.55 -4.14
C ASP A 119 -14.89 -1.03 -5.34
N ILE A 120 -13.56 -1.12 -5.27
CA ILE A 120 -12.68 -0.81 -6.41
C ILE A 120 -13.00 -1.71 -7.61
N ILE A 121 -13.05 -3.04 -7.41
CA ILE A 121 -13.33 -4.01 -8.48
C ILE A 121 -14.69 -3.75 -9.13
N ALA A 122 -15.74 -3.53 -8.35
CA ALA A 122 -17.07 -3.27 -8.88
C ALA A 122 -17.11 -2.01 -9.77
N LYS A 123 -16.45 -0.93 -9.31
CA LYS A 123 -16.34 0.31 -10.11
C LYS A 123 -15.49 0.13 -11.36
N LEU A 124 -14.41 -0.65 -11.27
CA LEU A 124 -13.58 -0.96 -12.43
C LEU A 124 -14.29 -1.82 -13.46
N ASN A 125 -15.08 -2.83 -13.03
CA ASN A 125 -15.89 -3.62 -13.94
C ASN A 125 -16.91 -2.75 -14.68
N LEU A 126 -17.64 -1.88 -13.97
CA LEU A 126 -18.53 -0.92 -14.59
C LEU A 126 -17.79 0.03 -15.53
N HIS A 127 -16.62 0.50 -15.15
CA HIS A 127 -15.77 1.36 -15.97
C HIS A 127 -15.34 0.67 -17.27
N LEU A 128 -14.87 -0.57 -17.19
CA LEU A 128 -14.48 -1.38 -18.35
C LEU A 128 -15.66 -1.61 -19.30
N GLU A 129 -16.83 -1.93 -18.77
CA GLU A 129 -18.06 -2.11 -19.54
C GLU A 129 -18.57 -0.81 -20.19
N THR A 130 -18.38 0.33 -19.50
CA THR A 130 -18.85 1.64 -20.01
C THR A 130 -17.94 2.18 -21.10
N TYR A 131 -16.63 2.14 -20.88
CA TYR A 131 -15.68 2.84 -21.75
C TYR A 131 -14.99 1.92 -22.75
N PHE A 132 -14.90 0.62 -22.50
CA PHE A 132 -14.11 -0.33 -23.30
C PHE A 132 -14.90 -1.58 -23.73
N ALA A 133 -16.24 -1.44 -23.89
CA ALA A 133 -17.10 -2.52 -24.37
C ALA A 133 -16.78 -2.93 -25.81
N GLN A 134 -16.25 -2.01 -26.62
CA GLN A 134 -15.82 -2.26 -27.98
C GLN A 134 -14.32 -2.50 -28.03
N GLU A 135 -13.87 -3.48 -28.80
CA GLU A 135 -12.45 -3.67 -29.08
C GLU A 135 -11.91 -2.49 -29.88
N SER A 136 -10.66 -2.13 -29.63
CA SER A 136 -9.98 -1.02 -30.30
C SER A 136 -8.53 -1.38 -30.53
N ASP A 137 -7.99 -1.01 -31.68
CA ASP A 137 -6.57 -1.09 -32.03
C ASP A 137 -5.86 0.26 -31.79
N ASP A 138 -6.57 1.27 -31.28
CA ASP A 138 -5.98 2.57 -30.93
C ASP A 138 -5.11 2.44 -29.67
N PRO A 139 -3.80 2.80 -29.75
CA PRO A 139 -2.87 2.62 -28.65
C PRO A 139 -3.26 3.36 -27.37
N GLU A 140 -3.86 4.55 -27.47
CA GLU A 140 -4.26 5.36 -26.31
C GLU A 140 -5.50 4.75 -25.63
N VAL A 141 -6.43 4.21 -26.41
CA VAL A 141 -7.59 3.47 -25.88
C VAL A 141 -7.13 2.20 -25.19
N MET A 142 -6.20 1.44 -25.79
CA MET A 142 -5.64 0.23 -25.21
C MET A 142 -4.86 0.52 -23.92
N ALA A 143 -4.07 1.60 -23.89
CA ALA A 143 -3.35 2.03 -22.70
C ALA A 143 -4.32 2.41 -21.55
N SER A 144 -5.37 3.17 -21.87
CA SER A 144 -6.40 3.54 -20.88
C SER A 144 -7.17 2.34 -20.32
N LYS A 145 -7.49 1.35 -21.18
CA LYS A 145 -8.06 0.05 -20.74
C LYS A 145 -7.07 -0.70 -19.86
N GLY A 146 -5.79 -0.69 -20.22
CA GLY A 146 -4.71 -1.34 -19.47
C GLY A 146 -4.58 -0.79 -18.05
N GLU A 147 -4.67 0.52 -17.86
CA GLU A 147 -4.64 1.15 -16.54
C GLU A 147 -5.79 0.65 -15.65
N ALA A 148 -7.02 0.58 -16.17
CA ALA A 148 -8.18 0.06 -15.42
C ALA A 148 -8.02 -1.43 -15.07
N LEU A 149 -7.53 -2.25 -16.01
CA LEU A 149 -7.24 -3.66 -15.77
C LEU A 149 -6.14 -3.83 -14.72
N ALA A 150 -5.05 -3.04 -14.77
CA ALA A 150 -4.00 -3.10 -13.77
C ALA A 150 -4.51 -2.82 -12.36
N LEU A 151 -5.35 -1.80 -12.17
CA LEU A 151 -5.98 -1.48 -10.88
C LEU A 151 -6.85 -2.65 -10.38
N ARG A 152 -7.54 -3.38 -11.28
CA ARG A 152 -8.32 -4.58 -10.92
C ARG A 152 -7.41 -5.74 -10.52
N GLY A 153 -6.36 -6.00 -11.29
CA GLY A 153 -5.35 -7.01 -10.95
C GLY A 153 -4.66 -6.76 -9.62
N ILE A 154 -4.29 -5.50 -9.32
CA ILE A 154 -3.72 -5.06 -8.03
C ILE A 154 -4.72 -5.35 -6.89
N SER A 155 -6.00 -5.04 -7.09
CA SER A 155 -7.04 -5.26 -6.08
C SER A 155 -7.21 -6.75 -5.77
N TYR A 156 -7.26 -7.60 -6.78
CA TYR A 156 -7.30 -9.07 -6.59
C TYR A 156 -6.04 -9.61 -5.96
N PHE A 157 -4.86 -9.08 -6.30
CA PHE A 157 -3.60 -9.47 -5.65
C PHE A 157 -3.66 -9.24 -4.13
N HIS A 158 -4.12 -8.09 -3.69
CA HIS A 158 -4.25 -7.81 -2.26
C HIS A 158 -5.32 -8.68 -1.60
N LEU A 159 -6.49 -8.84 -2.24
CA LEU A 159 -7.56 -9.69 -1.72
C LEU A 159 -7.13 -11.13 -1.48
N VAL A 160 -6.62 -11.81 -2.51
CA VAL A 160 -6.28 -13.22 -2.41
C VAL A 160 -5.17 -13.46 -1.40
N ASN A 161 -4.17 -12.57 -1.34
CA ASN A 161 -3.07 -12.69 -0.38
C ASN A 161 -3.47 -12.34 1.06
N PHE A 162 -4.56 -11.62 1.27
CA PHE A 162 -5.08 -11.33 2.61
C PHE A 162 -5.98 -12.44 3.14
N TYR A 163 -6.84 -13.00 2.28
CA TYR A 163 -7.84 -14.01 2.69
C TYR A 163 -7.39 -15.44 2.46
N GLN A 164 -6.22 -15.67 1.82
CA GLN A 164 -5.65 -17.00 1.64
C GLN A 164 -4.14 -16.99 1.91
N HIS A 165 -3.54 -18.16 2.04
CA HIS A 165 -2.09 -18.35 2.07
C HIS A 165 -1.44 -17.94 0.74
N THR A 166 -0.10 -18.00 0.67
CA THR A 166 0.62 -17.78 -0.59
C THR A 166 0.15 -18.74 -1.69
N TYR A 167 0.37 -18.39 -2.96
CA TYR A 167 -0.01 -19.23 -4.09
C TYR A 167 0.63 -20.63 -4.02
N LYS A 168 1.97 -20.66 -3.85
CA LYS A 168 2.74 -21.92 -3.95
C LYS A 168 2.37 -22.92 -2.86
N GLY A 169 1.74 -24.02 -3.30
CA GLY A 169 1.24 -25.07 -2.41
C GLY A 169 -0.22 -24.91 -2.00
N HIS A 170 -0.92 -23.87 -2.51
CA HIS A 170 -2.33 -23.61 -2.24
C HIS A 170 -3.13 -23.32 -3.53
N GLU A 171 -2.63 -23.78 -4.68
CA GLU A 171 -3.18 -23.48 -6.01
C GLU A 171 -4.66 -23.82 -6.12
N ASP A 172 -5.05 -24.98 -5.58
CA ASP A 172 -6.43 -25.49 -5.61
C ASP A 172 -7.27 -25.08 -4.38
N ALA A 173 -6.68 -24.35 -3.43
CA ALA A 173 -7.42 -23.83 -2.28
C ALA A 173 -8.40 -22.73 -2.71
N LEU A 174 -9.48 -22.55 -1.94
CA LEU A 174 -10.48 -21.50 -2.20
C LEU A 174 -9.86 -20.12 -1.95
N GLY A 175 -9.74 -19.33 -3.01
CA GLY A 175 -9.30 -17.93 -2.99
C GLY A 175 -10.43 -16.97 -2.59
N VAL A 176 -10.80 -16.09 -3.51
CA VAL A 176 -11.88 -15.09 -3.34
C VAL A 176 -12.85 -15.17 -4.52
N PRO A 177 -14.08 -14.68 -4.43
CA PRO A 177 -14.99 -14.56 -5.58
C PRO A 177 -14.38 -13.74 -6.71
N LEU A 178 -14.46 -14.24 -7.94
CA LEU A 178 -13.89 -13.60 -9.12
C LEU A 178 -14.99 -12.90 -9.92
N ALA A 179 -15.33 -11.68 -9.53
CA ALA A 179 -16.29 -10.83 -10.22
C ALA A 179 -15.59 -10.06 -11.36
N LEU A 180 -15.98 -10.29 -12.59
CA LEU A 180 -15.38 -9.69 -13.81
C LEU A 180 -16.36 -8.78 -14.55
N LYS A 181 -17.63 -8.76 -14.12
CA LYS A 181 -18.69 -7.90 -14.66
C LYS A 181 -19.37 -7.13 -13.54
N SER A 182 -19.91 -5.97 -13.87
CA SER A 182 -20.67 -5.14 -12.92
C SER A 182 -21.94 -5.82 -12.41
N THR A 183 -22.45 -6.81 -13.16
CA THR A 183 -23.66 -7.59 -12.84
C THR A 183 -23.38 -8.90 -12.12
N ASP A 184 -22.12 -9.22 -11.84
CA ASP A 184 -21.73 -10.47 -11.17
C ASP A 184 -22.15 -10.44 -9.71
N GLU A 185 -23.06 -11.33 -9.32
CA GLU A 185 -23.58 -11.45 -7.97
C GLU A 185 -23.55 -12.91 -7.48
N ASN A 186 -23.49 -13.08 -6.17
CA ASN A 186 -23.58 -14.38 -5.50
C ASN A 186 -22.61 -15.45 -6.03
N LEU A 187 -21.43 -15.04 -6.49
CA LEU A 187 -20.40 -15.93 -6.99
C LEU A 187 -19.83 -16.79 -5.85
N PRO A 188 -19.50 -18.07 -6.12
CA PRO A 188 -18.65 -18.85 -5.21
C PRO A 188 -17.22 -18.29 -5.20
N ARG A 189 -16.42 -18.75 -4.26
CA ARG A 189 -14.98 -18.48 -4.27
C ARG A 189 -14.34 -19.24 -5.44
N ALA A 190 -13.55 -18.53 -6.24
CA ALA A 190 -12.63 -19.14 -7.19
C ALA A 190 -11.44 -19.77 -6.48
N THR A 191 -10.73 -20.67 -7.10
CA THR A 191 -9.45 -21.19 -6.61
C THR A 191 -8.37 -20.10 -6.63
N VAL A 192 -7.36 -20.24 -5.80
CA VAL A 192 -6.18 -19.36 -5.83
C VAL A 192 -5.60 -19.30 -7.23
N LYS A 193 -5.48 -20.44 -7.90
CA LYS A 193 -4.98 -20.53 -9.30
C LYS A 193 -5.81 -19.70 -10.28
N GLU A 194 -7.14 -19.76 -10.21
CA GLU A 194 -8.03 -18.97 -11.07
C GLU A 194 -7.90 -17.47 -10.80
N VAL A 195 -7.83 -17.07 -9.52
CA VAL A 195 -7.63 -15.65 -9.16
C VAL A 195 -6.29 -15.14 -9.68
N TYR A 196 -5.21 -15.90 -9.51
CA TYR A 196 -3.89 -15.50 -10.02
C TYR A 196 -3.82 -15.49 -11.55
N ALA A 197 -4.54 -16.38 -12.23
CA ALA A 197 -4.65 -16.33 -13.69
C ALA A 197 -5.24 -15.00 -14.15
N GLN A 198 -6.30 -14.52 -13.49
CA GLN A 198 -6.89 -13.21 -13.79
C GLN A 198 -5.97 -12.05 -13.44
N ILE A 199 -5.28 -12.10 -12.29
CA ILE A 199 -4.29 -11.08 -11.91
C ILE A 199 -3.22 -10.94 -13.00
N ILE A 200 -2.70 -12.06 -13.47
CA ILE A 200 -1.66 -12.09 -14.50
C ILE A 200 -2.20 -11.57 -15.83
N GLU A 201 -3.40 -11.97 -16.24
CA GLU A 201 -4.04 -11.50 -17.46
C GLU A 201 -4.21 -9.99 -17.45
N ASP A 202 -4.81 -9.43 -16.40
CA ASP A 202 -5.05 -8.00 -16.25
C ASP A 202 -3.74 -7.18 -16.26
N LEU A 203 -2.75 -7.60 -15.47
CA LEU A 203 -1.48 -6.89 -15.36
C LEU A 203 -0.61 -7.03 -16.63
N LYS A 204 -0.64 -8.18 -17.31
CA LYS A 204 0.08 -8.36 -18.58
C LYS A 204 -0.49 -7.46 -19.66
N TYR A 205 -1.81 -7.38 -19.76
CA TYR A 205 -2.42 -6.43 -20.70
C TYR A 205 -1.90 -5.01 -20.49
N ALA A 206 -1.80 -4.57 -19.22
CA ALA A 206 -1.26 -3.27 -18.91
C ALA A 206 0.23 -3.13 -19.26
N VAL A 207 1.06 -4.13 -18.97
CA VAL A 207 2.49 -4.08 -19.37
C VAL A 207 2.67 -4.03 -20.87
N ASP A 208 1.80 -4.71 -21.63
CA ASP A 208 1.90 -4.79 -23.09
C ASP A 208 1.40 -3.50 -23.76
N HIS A 209 0.48 -2.74 -23.15
CA HIS A 209 -0.20 -1.62 -23.79
C HIS A 209 0.00 -0.26 -23.12
N CYS A 210 0.29 -0.19 -21.81
CA CYS A 210 0.59 1.07 -21.14
C CYS A 210 2.03 1.52 -21.41
N HIS A 211 2.24 2.83 -21.26
CA HIS A 211 3.57 3.45 -21.32
C HIS A 211 3.99 3.90 -19.92
N ASN A 212 5.28 4.15 -19.73
CA ASN A 212 5.78 4.81 -18.53
C ASN A 212 5.51 6.31 -18.65
N THR A 213 4.50 6.80 -17.97
CA THR A 213 4.05 8.19 -18.08
C THR A 213 4.89 9.16 -17.25
N GLY A 214 5.55 8.66 -16.22
CA GLY A 214 6.22 9.48 -15.19
C GLY A 214 5.24 10.19 -14.24
N VAL A 215 3.94 10.05 -14.43
CA VAL A 215 2.89 10.57 -13.54
C VAL A 215 2.69 9.58 -12.40
N ARG A 216 3.18 9.92 -11.23
CA ARG A 216 3.25 9.01 -10.07
C ARG A 216 1.90 8.71 -9.42
N THR A 217 0.84 9.39 -9.80
CA THR A 217 -0.53 9.09 -9.37
C THR A 217 -1.20 8.03 -10.22
N ASP A 218 -0.61 7.66 -11.36
CA ASP A 218 -1.17 6.73 -12.33
C ASP A 218 -0.57 5.34 -12.17
N VAL A 219 -1.34 4.30 -12.48
CA VAL A 219 -0.84 2.94 -12.64
C VAL A 219 -0.40 2.75 -14.08
N ASP A 220 0.88 2.95 -14.31
CA ASP A 220 1.53 2.84 -15.62
C ASP A 220 2.17 1.44 -15.85
N ARG A 221 2.91 1.30 -16.95
CA ARG A 221 3.62 0.06 -17.31
C ARG A 221 4.54 -0.43 -16.21
N ALA A 222 5.31 0.46 -15.59
CA ALA A 222 6.26 0.09 -14.55
C ALA A 222 5.57 -0.40 -13.28
N VAL A 223 4.47 0.24 -12.88
CA VAL A 223 3.65 -0.18 -11.73
C VAL A 223 3.01 -1.55 -11.99
N ALA A 224 2.42 -1.76 -13.18
CA ALA A 224 1.84 -3.04 -13.55
C ALA A 224 2.89 -4.16 -13.55
N ALA A 225 4.10 -3.90 -14.08
CA ALA A 225 5.22 -4.84 -14.07
C ALA A 225 5.70 -5.15 -12.65
N ALA A 226 5.73 -4.17 -11.75
CA ALA A 226 6.09 -4.39 -10.35
C ALA A 226 5.11 -5.34 -9.65
N TYR A 227 3.81 -5.18 -9.87
CA TYR A 227 2.80 -6.11 -9.32
C TYR A 227 2.83 -7.46 -9.99
N LEU A 228 3.16 -7.57 -11.29
CA LEU A 228 3.42 -8.86 -11.94
C LEU A 228 4.61 -9.58 -11.31
N ALA A 229 5.71 -8.88 -11.06
CA ALA A 229 6.87 -9.47 -10.37
C ALA A 229 6.48 -9.98 -8.97
N LYS A 230 5.66 -9.23 -8.22
CA LYS A 230 5.11 -9.66 -6.92
C LYS A 230 4.21 -10.88 -7.05
N ALA A 231 3.34 -10.93 -8.04
CA ALA A 231 2.46 -12.07 -8.27
C ALA A 231 3.25 -13.33 -8.62
N TYR A 232 4.21 -13.24 -9.53
CA TYR A 232 5.08 -14.36 -9.89
C TYR A 232 5.99 -14.79 -8.74
N ALA A 233 6.40 -13.87 -7.84
CA ALA A 233 7.15 -14.24 -6.63
C ALA A 233 6.32 -15.12 -5.67
N GLN A 234 5.01 -14.86 -5.54
CA GLN A 234 4.11 -15.74 -4.78
C GLN A 234 3.96 -17.14 -5.41
N MET A 235 4.17 -17.22 -6.73
CA MET A 235 4.12 -18.47 -7.50
C MET A 235 5.47 -19.21 -7.56
N GLU A 236 6.55 -18.59 -7.10
CA GLU A 236 7.94 -19.05 -7.27
C GLU A 236 8.34 -19.22 -8.75
N ASP A 237 7.73 -18.43 -9.65
CA ASP A 237 8.11 -18.36 -11.07
C ASP A 237 9.20 -17.30 -11.27
N TRP A 238 10.41 -17.68 -10.88
CA TRP A 238 11.54 -16.76 -10.79
C TRP A 238 12.00 -16.19 -12.14
N ALA A 239 11.77 -16.90 -13.23
CA ALA A 239 12.07 -16.41 -14.59
C ALA A 239 11.19 -15.19 -14.94
N ASN A 240 9.90 -15.28 -14.65
CA ASN A 240 8.99 -14.17 -14.84
C ASN A 240 9.20 -13.06 -13.78
N VAL A 241 9.54 -13.40 -12.53
CA VAL A 241 9.94 -12.38 -11.53
C VAL A 241 11.07 -11.52 -12.07
N LYS A 242 12.18 -12.14 -12.54
CA LYS A 242 13.32 -11.43 -13.14
C LYS A 242 12.89 -10.52 -14.28
N THR A 243 12.09 -11.05 -15.22
CA THR A 243 11.67 -10.30 -16.40
C THR A 243 10.87 -9.05 -16.03
N TYR A 244 9.82 -9.20 -15.21
CA TYR A 244 8.95 -8.07 -14.88
C TYR A 244 9.54 -7.13 -13.84
N ALA A 245 10.42 -7.59 -12.97
CA ALA A 245 11.17 -6.74 -12.08
C ALA A 245 12.11 -5.78 -12.83
N VAL A 246 12.76 -6.25 -13.89
CA VAL A 246 13.59 -5.39 -14.77
C VAL A 246 12.73 -4.33 -15.47
N ILE A 247 11.57 -4.70 -16.02
CA ILE A 247 10.63 -3.75 -16.66
C ILE A 247 10.16 -2.69 -15.63
N ALA A 248 9.83 -3.10 -14.42
CA ALA A 248 9.38 -2.20 -13.37
C ALA A 248 10.42 -1.14 -12.99
N GLN A 249 11.71 -1.47 -13.07
CA GLN A 249 12.81 -0.55 -12.75
C GLN A 249 12.94 0.59 -13.77
N GLU A 250 12.38 0.47 -14.97
CA GLU A 250 12.34 1.56 -15.96
C GLU A 250 11.55 2.78 -15.44
N GLY A 251 10.64 2.59 -14.48
CA GLY A 251 9.78 3.63 -13.92
C GLY A 251 10.46 4.51 -12.86
N GLY A 252 11.62 4.16 -12.31
CA GLY A 252 12.23 4.93 -11.22
C GLY A 252 13.73 4.72 -11.09
N THR A 253 14.33 5.44 -10.14
CA THR A 253 15.77 5.36 -9.86
C THR A 253 15.99 5.12 -8.37
N ASP A 254 16.85 4.16 -8.03
CA ASP A 254 17.18 3.85 -6.64
C ASP A 254 17.72 5.06 -5.87
N LYS A 255 17.12 5.37 -4.74
CA LYS A 255 17.50 6.42 -3.82
C LYS A 255 17.61 5.86 -2.40
N VAL A 256 18.76 6.11 -1.76
CA VAL A 256 18.95 5.73 -0.36
C VAL A 256 18.00 6.53 0.53
N SER A 257 17.31 5.86 1.43
CA SER A 257 16.46 6.51 2.42
C SER A 257 17.29 7.18 3.51
N GLU A 258 16.89 8.38 3.89
CA GLU A 258 17.49 9.17 4.96
C GLU A 258 16.41 9.56 5.99
N PRO A 259 16.78 9.84 7.25
CA PRO A 259 15.85 10.36 8.23
C PRO A 259 15.15 11.63 7.74
N ALA A 260 13.85 11.73 7.96
CA ALA A 260 13.05 12.91 7.63
C ALA A 260 13.19 13.41 6.17
N ARG A 261 13.40 12.49 5.22
CA ARG A 261 13.60 12.87 3.81
C ARG A 261 12.37 13.52 3.16
N GLY A 262 11.20 13.42 3.81
CA GLY A 262 9.91 13.65 3.19
C GLY A 262 9.51 12.52 2.23
N TRP A 263 8.21 12.47 1.84
CA TRP A 263 7.66 11.40 1.02
C TRP A 263 6.80 11.99 -0.11
N ASP A 264 7.39 12.89 -0.87
CA ASP A 264 6.78 13.48 -2.05
C ASP A 264 6.79 12.47 -3.21
N ILE A 265 5.65 12.31 -3.89
CA ILE A 265 5.53 11.40 -5.04
C ILE A 265 6.42 11.79 -6.22
N GLY A 266 6.86 13.04 -6.29
CA GLY A 266 7.83 13.50 -7.29
C GLY A 266 9.25 12.96 -7.09
N GLN A 267 9.55 12.24 -6.00
CA GLN A 267 10.86 11.66 -5.79
C GLN A 267 11.16 10.55 -6.80
N PRO A 268 12.44 10.41 -7.23
CA PRO A 268 12.82 9.55 -8.36
C PRO A 268 12.61 8.05 -8.10
N ASP A 269 12.55 7.63 -6.86
CA ASP A 269 12.38 6.23 -6.47
C ASP A 269 10.90 5.82 -6.25
N ILE A 270 9.96 6.75 -6.30
CA ILE A 270 8.53 6.43 -6.20
C ILE A 270 8.01 5.98 -7.56
N LEU A 271 7.38 4.82 -7.62
CA LEU A 271 6.71 4.32 -8.82
C LEU A 271 5.24 4.73 -8.82
N TRP A 272 4.56 4.62 -7.67
CA TRP A 272 3.15 4.93 -7.55
C TRP A 272 2.81 5.47 -6.17
N GLY A 273 1.91 6.43 -6.13
CA GLY A 273 1.44 7.06 -4.91
C GLY A 273 0.14 7.83 -5.11
N TYR A 274 -0.22 8.61 -4.10
CA TYR A 274 -1.40 9.46 -4.13
C TYR A 274 -1.02 10.86 -3.65
N ASP A 275 -1.42 11.88 -4.42
CA ASP A 275 -1.22 13.30 -4.09
C ASP A 275 -2.20 13.72 -3.01
N ILE A 276 -1.67 14.05 -1.84
CA ILE A 276 -2.44 14.55 -0.69
C ILE A 276 -2.29 16.05 -0.61
N ASN A 277 -3.42 16.74 -0.57
CA ASN A 277 -3.49 18.19 -0.50
C ASN A 277 -4.59 18.66 0.48
N SER A 278 -4.79 19.95 0.61
CA SER A 278 -5.76 20.53 1.55
C SER A 278 -7.21 20.11 1.35
N GLN A 279 -7.56 19.58 0.17
CA GLN A 279 -8.93 19.15 -0.15
C GLN A 279 -9.20 17.67 0.24
N ASN A 280 -8.15 16.84 0.26
CA ASN A 280 -8.28 15.40 0.51
C ASN A 280 -7.50 14.92 1.73
N SER A 281 -6.72 15.79 2.40
CA SER A 281 -6.01 15.44 3.63
C SER A 281 -6.97 15.17 4.78
N THR A 282 -6.60 14.21 5.64
CA THR A 282 -7.33 13.89 6.87
C THR A 282 -6.41 13.95 8.08
N LEU A 283 -6.92 14.46 9.22
CA LEU A 283 -6.09 14.63 10.40
C LEU A 283 -5.78 13.29 11.08
N TRP A 284 -6.80 12.60 11.56
CA TRP A 284 -6.62 11.41 12.40
C TRP A 284 -6.54 10.11 11.58
N ALA A 285 -7.40 9.97 10.58
CA ALA A 285 -7.44 8.82 9.68
C ALA A 285 -6.45 9.02 8.53
N SER A 286 -5.17 9.10 8.83
CA SER A 286 -4.10 9.31 7.85
C SER A 286 -2.86 8.51 8.18
N TYR A 287 -2.07 8.20 7.17
CA TYR A 287 -0.79 7.51 7.35
C TYR A 287 0.15 8.29 8.28
N TRP A 288 0.24 9.60 8.08
CA TRP A 288 1.14 10.47 8.83
C TRP A 288 0.75 10.59 10.29
N SER A 289 -0.55 10.65 10.59
CA SER A 289 -1.05 10.61 11.97
C SER A 289 -0.57 9.37 12.74
N HIS A 290 -0.47 8.23 12.05
CA HIS A 290 -0.08 6.95 12.68
C HIS A 290 1.42 6.67 12.63
N MET A 291 2.17 7.31 11.74
CA MET A 291 3.58 7.03 11.55
C MET A 291 4.49 8.12 12.11
N ASP A 292 4.15 9.39 11.94
CA ASP A 292 5.02 10.51 12.29
C ASP A 292 4.81 10.97 13.73
N HIS A 293 5.78 10.68 14.59
CA HIS A 293 5.78 11.12 16.00
C HIS A 293 6.03 12.62 16.14
N PHE A 294 6.69 13.24 15.17
CA PHE A 294 7.09 14.66 15.22
C PHE A 294 5.99 15.60 14.70
N LEU A 295 4.93 15.05 14.13
CA LEU A 295 3.78 15.79 13.64
C LEU A 295 2.80 16.07 14.78
N PRO A 296 2.46 17.34 15.11
CA PRO A 296 1.54 17.65 16.19
C PRO A 296 0.13 17.09 15.89
N ARG A 297 -0.55 16.62 16.93
CA ARG A 297 -1.93 16.10 16.90
C ARG A 297 -2.12 14.76 16.15
N GLY A 298 -1.04 14.04 15.80
CA GLY A 298 -1.15 12.69 15.29
C GLY A 298 -1.27 11.62 16.39
N TYR A 299 -1.66 10.40 16.04
CA TYR A 299 -1.66 9.27 16.97
C TYR A 299 -0.26 8.88 17.41
N ALA A 300 0.71 8.93 16.49
CA ALA A 300 2.11 8.71 16.84
C ALA A 300 2.61 9.75 17.84
N ALA A 301 2.28 11.04 17.65
CA ALA A 301 2.59 12.13 18.56
C ALA A 301 1.96 11.95 19.96
N GLY A 302 0.84 11.24 20.04
CA GLY A 302 0.21 10.82 21.30
C GLY A 302 0.85 9.59 21.95
N GLY A 303 2.03 9.17 21.53
CA GLY A 303 2.78 8.04 22.08
C GLY A 303 2.45 6.69 21.44
N ASN A 304 1.81 6.67 20.28
CA ASN A 304 1.50 5.43 19.53
C ASN A 304 2.54 5.17 18.43
N THR A 305 3.81 5.28 18.78
CA THR A 305 4.95 5.15 17.86
C THR A 305 5.13 3.73 17.33
N LYS A 306 5.68 3.62 16.12
CA LYS A 306 6.13 2.36 15.52
C LYS A 306 7.63 2.28 15.66
N LEU A 307 8.10 1.13 16.13
CA LEU A 307 9.49 0.86 16.35
C LEU A 307 9.93 -0.29 15.47
N ILE A 308 11.18 -0.28 15.04
CA ILE A 308 11.75 -1.51 14.48
C ILE A 308 11.92 -2.54 15.60
N TYR A 309 11.69 -3.81 15.25
CA TYR A 309 12.03 -4.93 16.13
C TYR A 309 13.52 -4.84 16.52
N ASN A 310 13.82 -4.72 17.79
CA ASN A 310 15.18 -4.52 18.26
C ASN A 310 16.13 -5.70 17.90
N TYR A 311 15.59 -6.92 17.77
CA TYR A 311 16.33 -8.06 17.26
C TYR A 311 16.75 -7.88 15.80
N LEU A 312 15.87 -7.36 14.95
CA LEU A 312 16.20 -7.04 13.55
C LEU A 312 17.19 -5.88 13.47
N TYR A 313 16.96 -4.79 14.23
CA TYR A 313 17.86 -3.64 14.24
C TYR A 313 19.29 -4.01 14.63
N ASN A 314 19.45 -4.89 15.62
CA ASN A 314 20.79 -5.34 16.07
C ASN A 314 21.56 -6.11 14.99
N GLN A 315 20.87 -6.66 13.97
CA GLN A 315 21.51 -7.35 12.84
C GLN A 315 22.01 -6.37 11.77
N ILE A 316 21.52 -5.13 11.74
CA ILE A 316 21.97 -4.11 10.78
C ILE A 316 23.40 -3.72 11.09
N PRO A 317 24.36 -3.85 10.14
CA PRO A 317 25.75 -3.49 10.36
C PRO A 317 25.90 -2.04 10.83
N LYS A 318 26.87 -1.77 11.70
CA LYS A 318 27.11 -0.40 12.21
C LYS A 318 27.53 0.59 11.13
N SER A 319 28.05 0.11 10.01
CA SER A 319 28.42 0.91 8.84
C SER A 319 27.23 1.19 7.90
N ASP A 320 26.09 0.52 8.08
CA ASP A 320 24.91 0.72 7.26
C ASP A 320 24.19 2.03 7.65
N SER A 321 24.05 2.93 6.67
CA SER A 321 23.41 4.24 6.86
C SER A 321 21.95 4.15 7.27
N ARG A 322 21.26 3.04 6.93
CA ARG A 322 19.86 2.82 7.28
C ARG A 322 19.63 2.68 8.79
N ARG A 323 20.66 2.40 9.60
CA ARG A 323 20.53 2.51 11.06
C ARG A 323 19.97 3.86 11.51
N LYS A 324 20.28 4.93 10.77
CA LYS A 324 19.78 6.27 11.02
C LYS A 324 18.28 6.45 10.80
N LEU A 325 17.59 5.47 10.20
CA LEU A 325 16.14 5.50 10.02
C LEU A 325 15.36 5.16 11.29
N TRP A 326 16.08 4.86 12.39
CA TRP A 326 15.54 4.59 13.71
C TRP A 326 16.37 5.27 14.80
N ILE A 327 15.71 5.72 15.84
CA ILE A 327 16.38 6.34 16.99
C ILE A 327 17.23 5.31 17.73
N ASP A 328 18.50 5.61 17.91
CA ASP A 328 19.45 4.85 18.73
C ASP A 328 20.21 5.89 19.58
N LYS A 329 19.67 6.19 20.76
CA LYS A 329 20.21 7.25 21.63
C LYS A 329 21.62 6.97 22.12
N ASP A 330 22.00 5.69 22.16
CA ASP A 330 23.31 5.27 22.67
C ASP A 330 24.40 5.27 21.58
N SER A 331 24.05 4.87 20.36
CA SER A 331 25.01 4.70 19.26
C SER A 331 24.97 5.84 18.24
N LEU A 332 23.80 6.49 18.05
CA LEU A 332 23.54 7.54 17.06
C LEU A 332 22.77 8.73 17.67
N PRO A 333 23.28 9.36 18.78
CA PRO A 333 22.57 10.45 19.46
C PRO A 333 22.36 11.69 18.58
N GLU A 334 23.19 11.85 17.54
CA GLU A 334 23.06 12.93 16.57
C GLU A 334 21.74 12.86 15.77
N VAL A 335 21.24 11.67 15.48
CA VAL A 335 19.95 11.49 14.79
C VAL A 335 18.82 11.99 15.69
N ALA A 336 18.81 11.60 16.95
CA ALA A 336 17.82 12.07 17.92
C ALA A 336 17.86 13.61 18.07
N THR A 337 19.06 14.18 18.12
CA THR A 337 19.26 15.64 18.22
C THR A 337 18.73 16.36 16.97
N GLN A 338 19.03 15.82 15.77
CA GLN A 338 18.54 16.36 14.51
C GLN A 338 17.01 16.35 14.45
N MET A 339 16.39 15.23 14.85
CA MET A 339 14.94 15.09 14.81
C MET A 339 14.23 16.04 15.79
N LEU A 340 14.77 16.23 16.98
CA LEU A 340 14.25 17.20 17.93
C LEU A 340 14.38 18.64 17.44
N ALA A 341 15.43 18.98 16.70
CA ALA A 341 15.60 20.32 16.13
C ALA A 341 14.59 20.62 15.00
N GLN A 342 14.04 19.58 14.37
CA GLN A 342 13.07 19.68 13.27
C GLN A 342 11.63 19.42 13.70
N THR A 343 11.39 19.08 14.97
CA THR A 343 10.05 18.71 15.43
C THR A 343 9.09 19.90 15.49
N HIS A 344 7.88 19.68 14.99
CA HIS A 344 6.74 20.58 15.20
C HIS A 344 5.91 20.19 16.43
N ASN A 345 6.24 19.09 17.10
CA ASN A 345 5.57 18.62 18.29
C ASN A 345 6.12 19.32 19.56
N SER A 346 5.38 20.29 20.07
CA SER A 346 5.77 21.06 21.26
C SER A 346 5.90 20.22 22.54
N GLY A 347 5.43 18.98 22.54
CA GLY A 347 5.61 18.02 23.64
C GLY A 347 6.99 17.38 23.68
N MET A 348 7.73 17.40 22.56
CA MET A 348 9.07 16.85 22.44
C MET A 348 10.12 17.95 22.63
N LYS A 349 10.90 17.88 23.67
CA LYS A 349 11.90 18.92 24.02
C LYS A 349 13.29 18.37 24.28
N LYS A 350 13.44 17.11 24.55
CA LYS A 350 14.70 16.46 24.92
C LYS A 350 14.79 15.03 24.39
N ILE A 351 16.00 14.51 24.31
CA ILE A 351 16.28 13.16 23.80
C ILE A 351 15.50 12.07 24.59
N ASP A 352 15.26 12.29 25.87
CA ASP A 352 14.50 11.34 26.70
C ASP A 352 13.02 11.21 26.30
N ASP A 353 12.48 12.20 25.56
CA ASP A 353 11.11 12.15 25.06
C ASP A 353 10.95 11.19 23.85
N LEU A 354 12.06 10.71 23.28
CA LEU A 354 12.09 9.74 22.19
C LEU A 354 12.32 8.32 22.72
N ASP A 355 11.76 7.33 22.07
CA ASP A 355 12.02 5.93 22.35
C ASP A 355 13.16 5.39 21.48
N ASN A 356 14.03 4.51 22.04
CA ASN A 356 14.97 3.77 21.22
C ASN A 356 14.19 2.87 20.25
N PHE A 357 14.72 2.74 19.03
CA PHE A 357 14.15 1.98 17.91
C PHE A 357 12.92 2.62 17.26
N GLU A 358 12.52 3.81 17.70
CA GLU A 358 11.46 4.57 17.06
C GLU A 358 11.86 4.96 15.63
N GLN A 359 10.92 4.82 14.69
CA GLN A 359 11.16 5.12 13.30
C GLN A 359 11.23 6.62 13.02
N VAL A 360 12.17 7.01 12.19
CA VAL A 360 12.31 8.36 11.61
C VAL A 360 12.43 8.30 10.08
N LYS A 361 12.07 7.18 9.51
CA LYS A 361 11.98 6.96 8.08
C LYS A 361 10.80 7.71 7.46
N PHE A 362 9.65 7.66 8.13
CA PHE A 362 8.40 8.24 7.66
C PHE A 362 8.07 9.48 8.48
N ILE A 363 8.61 10.62 8.04
CA ILE A 363 8.36 11.93 8.60
C ILE A 363 7.75 12.81 7.51
N ALA A 364 6.65 13.47 7.83
CA ALA A 364 5.85 14.26 6.90
C ALA A 364 6.51 15.57 6.44
N GLY A 365 7.53 16.04 7.14
CA GLY A 365 8.18 17.29 6.80
C GLY A 365 7.26 18.51 6.98
N GLU A 366 7.50 19.56 6.20
CA GLU A 366 6.73 20.83 6.27
C GLU A 366 5.29 20.68 5.77
N ALA A 367 5.01 19.74 4.86
CA ALA A 367 3.67 19.48 4.35
C ALA A 367 2.70 18.92 5.43
N GLY A 368 3.23 18.33 6.50
CA GLY A 368 2.42 17.82 7.59
C GLY A 368 1.42 16.76 7.15
N MET A 369 0.13 16.98 7.38
CA MET A 369 -0.93 16.05 6.99
C MET A 369 -1.22 16.06 5.47
N GLU A 370 -0.67 16.99 4.74
CA GLU A 370 -0.77 17.10 3.26
C GLU A 370 0.40 16.41 2.56
N GLN A 371 1.26 15.68 3.28
CA GLN A 371 2.33 14.88 2.69
C GLN A 371 1.75 13.66 1.95
N ASP A 372 2.30 13.36 0.77
CA ASP A 372 1.81 12.33 -0.14
C ASP A 372 1.85 10.90 0.41
N TYR A 373 1.03 10.05 -0.14
CA TYR A 373 1.07 8.60 0.12
C TYR A 373 1.85 7.88 -0.98
N CYS A 374 2.99 7.30 -0.65
CA CYS A 374 3.77 6.46 -1.55
C CYS A 374 3.38 5.00 -1.37
N PHE A 375 2.87 4.34 -2.43
CA PHE A 375 2.39 2.96 -2.36
C PHE A 375 3.47 1.94 -2.71
N ILE A 376 4.31 2.24 -3.69
CA ILE A 376 5.40 1.36 -4.13
C ILE A 376 6.60 2.18 -4.61
N ARG A 377 7.80 1.69 -4.28
CA ARG A 377 9.08 2.26 -4.70
C ARG A 377 9.87 1.28 -5.57
N VAL A 378 10.81 1.80 -6.36
CA VAL A 378 11.66 1.01 -7.25
C VAL A 378 12.56 0.00 -6.52
N GLN A 379 12.83 0.20 -5.24
CA GLN A 379 13.61 -0.75 -4.43
C GLN A 379 12.93 -2.11 -4.29
N ASP A 380 11.59 -2.16 -4.32
CA ASP A 380 10.85 -3.43 -4.27
C ASP A 380 11.16 -4.31 -5.50
N PRO A 381 10.96 -3.87 -6.75
CA PRO A 381 11.35 -4.67 -7.90
C PRO A 381 12.88 -4.89 -8.03
N ILE A 382 13.74 -3.96 -7.61
CA ILE A 382 15.19 -4.21 -7.59
C ILE A 382 15.51 -5.42 -6.72
N LEU A 383 14.99 -5.47 -5.50
CA LEU A 383 15.24 -6.58 -4.58
C LEU A 383 14.56 -7.87 -5.00
N LEU A 384 13.41 -7.80 -5.71
CA LEU A 384 12.77 -8.98 -6.32
C LEU A 384 13.61 -9.55 -7.47
N GLU A 385 14.24 -8.70 -8.30
CA GLU A 385 15.16 -9.17 -9.35
C GLU A 385 16.36 -9.90 -8.72
N ILE A 386 16.96 -9.32 -7.68
CA ILE A 386 18.10 -9.95 -7.00
C ILE A 386 17.69 -11.31 -6.40
N GLU A 387 16.51 -11.38 -5.76
CA GLU A 387 15.98 -12.63 -5.23
C GLU A 387 15.78 -13.67 -6.35
N ALA A 388 15.21 -13.26 -7.47
CA ALA A 388 14.99 -14.15 -8.63
C ALA A 388 16.33 -14.69 -9.18
N LEU A 389 17.36 -13.86 -9.29
CA LEU A 389 18.70 -14.31 -9.71
C LEU A 389 19.27 -15.35 -8.75
N VAL A 390 19.09 -15.16 -7.44
CA VAL A 390 19.51 -16.13 -6.42
C VAL A 390 18.78 -17.46 -6.61
N GLU A 391 17.45 -17.42 -6.76
CA GLU A 391 16.65 -18.64 -6.87
C GLU A 391 16.85 -19.39 -8.19
N LEU A 392 17.18 -18.67 -9.27
CA LEU A 392 17.57 -19.26 -10.56
C LEU A 392 19.00 -19.82 -10.56
N GLY A 393 19.80 -19.59 -9.51
CA GLY A 393 21.19 -20.02 -9.43
C GLY A 393 22.16 -19.13 -10.26
N GLU A 394 21.72 -17.96 -10.71
CA GLU A 394 22.54 -16.95 -11.41
C GLU A 394 23.38 -16.13 -10.39
N LEU A 395 24.20 -16.83 -9.59
CA LEU A 395 24.80 -16.28 -8.38
C LEU A 395 25.79 -15.12 -8.65
N GLY A 396 26.49 -15.13 -9.78
CA GLY A 396 27.40 -14.05 -10.15
C GLY A 396 26.69 -12.71 -10.39
N ASP A 397 25.55 -12.77 -11.10
CA ASP A 397 24.72 -11.59 -11.35
C ASP A 397 24.02 -11.14 -10.06
N ALA A 398 23.53 -12.10 -9.26
CA ALA A 398 22.95 -11.81 -7.96
C ALA A 398 23.93 -11.07 -7.03
N GLN A 399 25.19 -11.54 -6.94
CA GLN A 399 26.25 -10.88 -6.16
C GLN A 399 26.54 -9.47 -6.64
N THR A 400 26.63 -9.28 -7.95
CA THR A 400 26.89 -7.98 -8.57
C THR A 400 25.77 -7.01 -8.23
N LYS A 401 24.53 -7.35 -8.53
CA LYS A 401 23.36 -6.47 -8.26
C LYS A 401 23.14 -6.22 -6.76
N LEU A 402 23.33 -7.23 -5.93
CA LEU A 402 23.23 -7.07 -4.48
C LEU A 402 24.32 -6.14 -3.94
N THR A 403 25.55 -6.24 -4.48
CA THR A 403 26.64 -5.34 -4.12
C THR A 403 26.33 -3.91 -4.56
N ASP A 404 25.86 -3.71 -5.79
CA ASP A 404 25.49 -2.38 -6.31
C ASP A 404 24.38 -1.72 -5.51
N PHE A 405 23.42 -2.50 -5.02
CA PHE A 405 22.35 -2.01 -4.16
C PHE A 405 22.82 -1.70 -2.74
N ALA A 406 23.45 -2.69 -2.09
CA ALA A 406 23.76 -2.61 -0.67
C ALA A 406 24.96 -1.71 -0.35
N SER A 407 25.97 -1.60 -1.25
CA SER A 407 27.13 -0.74 -1.03
C SER A 407 26.80 0.76 -0.97
N LYS A 408 25.72 1.19 -1.61
CA LYS A 408 25.21 2.58 -1.49
C LYS A 408 24.72 2.88 -0.07
N ARG A 409 24.36 1.86 0.69
CA ARG A 409 23.80 1.93 2.05
C ARG A 409 24.84 1.57 3.11
N ASP A 410 25.65 0.57 2.83
CA ASP A 410 26.77 0.13 3.67
C ASP A 410 28.07 0.06 2.85
N PRO A 411 28.99 1.04 2.98
CA PRO A 411 30.25 1.05 2.21
C PRO A 411 31.19 -0.12 2.57
N LYS A 412 30.89 -0.89 3.62
CA LYS A 412 31.64 -2.10 3.99
C LYS A 412 30.97 -3.40 3.55
N PHE A 413 29.84 -3.29 2.87
CA PHE A 413 29.07 -4.46 2.41
C PHE A 413 29.93 -5.37 1.51
N LYS A 414 29.76 -6.66 1.72
CA LYS A 414 30.34 -7.71 0.86
C LYS A 414 29.28 -8.78 0.64
N ALA A 415 28.90 -8.99 -0.60
CA ALA A 415 27.91 -10.00 -0.94
C ALA A 415 28.43 -11.41 -0.56
N PRO A 416 27.59 -12.25 0.03
CA PRO A 416 27.89 -13.66 0.23
C PRO A 416 28.11 -14.38 -1.11
N THR A 417 28.67 -15.60 -1.05
CA THR A 417 29.05 -16.36 -2.25
C THR A 417 28.20 -17.61 -2.48
N THR A 418 27.53 -18.11 -1.45
CA THR A 418 26.66 -19.29 -1.58
C THR A 418 25.21 -18.88 -1.78
N GLN A 419 24.43 -19.71 -2.49
CA GLN A 419 23.02 -19.43 -2.77
C GLN A 419 22.21 -19.24 -1.47
N ASP A 420 22.44 -20.06 -0.48
CA ASP A 420 21.70 -19.99 0.79
C ASP A 420 22.01 -18.72 1.59
N GLU A 421 23.25 -18.27 1.59
CA GLU A 421 23.63 -17.03 2.24
C GLU A 421 23.12 -15.81 1.46
N LEU A 422 23.19 -15.83 0.12
CA LEU A 422 22.61 -14.79 -0.74
C LEU A 422 21.09 -14.68 -0.52
N ARG A 423 20.38 -15.82 -0.43
CA ARG A 423 18.96 -15.85 -0.15
C ARG A 423 18.65 -15.17 1.19
N LYS A 424 19.38 -15.51 2.25
CA LYS A 424 19.22 -14.89 3.56
C LYS A 424 19.52 -13.39 3.51
N GLU A 425 20.57 -13.02 2.80
CA GLU A 425 20.97 -11.62 2.69
C GLU A 425 19.95 -10.78 1.92
N VAL A 426 19.44 -11.22 0.77
CA VAL A 426 18.46 -10.47 0.01
C VAL A 426 17.13 -10.33 0.77
N ARG A 427 16.69 -11.37 1.50
CA ARG A 427 15.53 -11.29 2.38
C ARG A 427 15.75 -10.29 3.53
N PHE A 428 16.95 -10.28 4.12
CA PHE A 428 17.31 -9.28 5.13
C PHE A 428 17.30 -7.87 4.55
N GLN A 429 17.89 -7.66 3.36
CA GLN A 429 17.86 -6.37 2.69
C GLN A 429 16.44 -5.90 2.40
N ARG A 430 15.52 -6.78 1.97
CA ARG A 430 14.11 -6.45 1.78
C ARG A 430 13.44 -6.00 3.07
N ARG A 431 13.63 -6.72 4.17
CA ARG A 431 13.04 -6.41 5.48
C ARG A 431 13.43 -5.04 6.00
N ILE A 432 14.71 -4.64 5.88
CA ILE A 432 15.18 -3.33 6.37
C ILE A 432 14.89 -2.19 5.38
N GLU A 433 15.01 -2.43 4.06
CA GLU A 433 14.76 -1.41 3.05
C GLU A 433 13.27 -1.04 2.96
N LEU A 434 12.40 -2.06 2.92
CA LEU A 434 10.97 -1.90 2.74
C LEU A 434 10.18 -1.90 4.06
N TRP A 435 10.88 -1.72 5.18
CA TRP A 435 10.25 -1.60 6.50
C TRP A 435 9.18 -0.51 6.51
N GLY A 436 7.97 -0.83 6.96
CA GLY A 436 6.84 0.11 7.04
C GLY A 436 6.11 0.36 5.71
N GLU A 437 6.40 -0.42 4.65
CA GLU A 437 5.82 -0.22 3.31
C GLU A 437 4.77 -1.28 2.92
N GLY A 438 4.36 -2.14 3.86
CA GLY A 438 3.28 -3.10 3.66
C GLY A 438 3.68 -4.35 2.87
N THR A 439 4.97 -4.66 2.75
CA THR A 439 5.46 -5.80 1.96
C THR A 439 5.72 -7.04 2.79
N ASN A 440 6.14 -6.87 4.04
CA ASN A 440 6.74 -7.93 4.83
C ASN A 440 5.78 -9.09 5.13
N TRP A 441 4.49 -8.84 5.38
CA TRP A 441 3.48 -9.88 5.58
C TRP A 441 3.41 -10.87 4.42
N PHE A 442 3.43 -10.36 3.19
CA PHE A 442 3.36 -11.18 1.97
C PHE A 442 4.68 -11.91 1.72
N ASP A 443 5.80 -11.26 1.99
CA ASP A 443 7.13 -11.85 1.87
C ASP A 443 7.31 -13.01 2.87
N MET A 444 6.98 -12.82 4.15
CA MET A 444 7.08 -13.88 5.17
C MET A 444 6.19 -15.08 4.83
N LYS A 445 4.99 -14.86 4.28
CA LYS A 445 4.10 -15.94 3.84
C LYS A 445 4.71 -16.76 2.69
N ARG A 446 5.22 -16.11 1.64
CA ARG A 446 5.82 -16.81 0.49
C ARG A 446 7.15 -17.47 0.83
N TRP A 447 7.94 -16.90 1.76
CA TRP A 447 9.17 -17.53 2.27
C TRP A 447 8.87 -18.68 3.22
N LYS A 448 7.62 -18.82 3.70
CA LYS A 448 7.20 -19.81 4.70
C LYS A 448 8.01 -19.71 5.99
N GLU A 449 8.43 -18.49 6.32
CA GLU A 449 9.21 -18.21 7.52
C GLU A 449 8.32 -18.06 8.75
N THR A 450 8.85 -18.47 9.90
CA THR A 450 8.17 -18.33 11.18
C THR A 450 8.29 -16.90 11.67
N ILE A 451 7.18 -16.26 11.99
CA ILE A 451 7.15 -14.98 12.71
C ILE A 451 7.45 -15.27 14.19
N ASP A 452 8.54 -14.70 14.71
CA ASP A 452 8.96 -14.88 16.10
C ASP A 452 9.26 -13.55 16.79
N ARG A 453 8.29 -13.05 17.54
CA ARG A 453 8.37 -11.81 18.29
C ARG A 453 8.98 -11.94 19.67
N THR A 454 9.52 -13.11 20.01
CA THR A 454 10.08 -13.40 21.34
C THR A 454 11.59 -13.25 21.41
N LYS A 455 12.28 -13.18 20.26
CA LYS A 455 13.74 -13.19 20.20
C LYS A 455 14.35 -11.98 20.89
N GLY A 456 15.33 -12.24 21.73
CA GLY A 456 16.25 -11.25 22.27
C GLY A 456 17.67 -11.48 21.75
N TYR A 457 18.62 -10.67 22.19
CA TYR A 457 20.03 -10.78 21.84
C TYR A 457 20.92 -10.40 23.00
N THR A 458 22.20 -10.74 22.92
CA THR A 458 23.21 -10.44 23.94
C THR A 458 24.15 -9.36 23.43
N ILE A 459 24.42 -8.36 24.26
CA ILE A 459 25.45 -7.34 24.04
C ILE A 459 26.50 -7.39 25.14
N LYS A 460 27.66 -6.81 24.86
CA LYS A 460 28.65 -6.50 25.91
C LYS A 460 28.39 -5.11 26.47
N ASP A 461 28.29 -4.98 27.78
CA ASP A 461 28.28 -3.67 28.44
C ASP A 461 29.68 -2.99 28.39
N LYS A 462 29.76 -1.78 28.92
CA LYS A 462 31.01 -1.03 29.00
C LYS A 462 32.15 -1.71 29.79
N ASN A 463 31.80 -2.71 30.59
CA ASN A 463 32.72 -3.52 31.38
C ASN A 463 33.04 -4.87 30.73
N GLY A 464 32.53 -5.14 29.52
CA GLY A 464 32.67 -6.40 28.81
C GLY A 464 31.79 -7.53 29.29
N LYS A 465 30.84 -7.27 30.23
CA LYS A 465 29.90 -8.25 30.75
C LYS A 465 28.74 -8.45 29.78
N ASP A 466 28.30 -9.73 29.63
CA ASP A 466 27.13 -10.06 28.85
C ASP A 466 25.85 -9.50 29.46
N VAL A 467 25.09 -8.77 28.67
CA VAL A 467 23.77 -8.24 29.04
C VAL A 467 22.75 -8.77 28.04
N GLN A 468 21.72 -9.43 28.56
CA GLN A 468 20.60 -9.94 27.77
C GLN A 468 19.60 -8.85 27.46
N ILE A 469 19.38 -8.57 26.19
CA ILE A 469 18.36 -7.63 25.71
C ILE A 469 17.14 -8.47 25.30
N VAL A 470 16.00 -8.17 25.90
CA VAL A 470 14.73 -8.84 25.56
C VAL A 470 14.06 -8.16 24.35
N SER A 471 13.13 -8.87 23.74
CA SER A 471 12.29 -8.32 22.67
C SER A 471 11.58 -7.02 23.11
N ASN A 472 11.56 -6.02 22.23
CA ASN A 472 10.80 -4.79 22.44
C ASN A 472 9.32 -4.90 22.01
N HIS A 473 8.88 -6.07 21.56
CA HIS A 473 7.45 -6.33 21.41
C HIS A 473 6.78 -6.41 22.80
N LYS A 474 5.55 -5.92 22.88
CA LYS A 474 4.74 -6.09 24.11
C LYS A 474 4.54 -7.56 24.42
N LYS A 475 4.60 -7.93 25.70
CA LYS A 475 4.44 -9.32 26.14
C LYS A 475 3.15 -9.99 25.62
N SER A 476 2.06 -9.23 25.57
CA SER A 476 0.77 -9.73 25.03
C SER A 476 0.77 -9.95 23.51
N ALA A 477 1.75 -9.39 22.79
CA ALA A 477 1.92 -9.59 21.34
C ALA A 477 3.12 -10.50 21.01
N GLN A 478 3.90 -10.92 22.02
CA GLN A 478 5.00 -11.86 21.84
C GLN A 478 4.44 -13.24 21.53
N LYS A 479 4.63 -13.69 20.29
CA LYS A 479 4.14 -14.97 19.76
C LYS A 479 5.18 -15.56 18.82
N VAL A 480 5.09 -16.87 18.66
CA VAL A 480 5.74 -17.62 17.59
C VAL A 480 4.63 -18.21 16.73
N MET A 481 4.64 -17.91 15.44
CA MET A 481 3.58 -18.29 14.51
C MET A 481 4.17 -18.75 13.19
N ARG A 482 3.60 -19.82 12.65
CA ARG A 482 3.92 -20.29 11.30
C ARG A 482 3.00 -19.60 10.31
N THR A 483 3.55 -19.20 9.20
CA THR A 483 2.79 -18.47 8.15
C THR A 483 1.83 -19.37 7.37
N ASP A 484 1.94 -20.69 7.51
CA ASP A 484 1.02 -21.68 6.96
C ASP A 484 -0.07 -22.14 7.96
N ASP A 485 -0.10 -21.58 9.18
CA ASP A 485 -1.12 -21.88 10.17
C ASP A 485 -2.49 -21.32 9.73
N LYS A 486 -3.56 -22.10 9.99
CA LYS A 486 -4.94 -21.63 9.78
C LYS A 486 -5.23 -20.30 10.47
N ASP A 487 -4.58 -20.05 11.61
CA ASP A 487 -4.70 -18.81 12.35
C ASP A 487 -4.09 -17.59 11.61
N PHE A 488 -3.41 -17.83 10.51
CA PHE A 488 -2.93 -16.78 9.60
C PHE A 488 -3.97 -16.33 8.58
N LEU A 489 -5.10 -17.03 8.46
CA LEU A 489 -6.17 -16.70 7.54
C LEU A 489 -7.19 -15.76 8.19
N HIS A 490 -7.56 -14.71 7.48
CA HIS A 490 -8.71 -13.90 7.84
C HIS A 490 -9.99 -14.63 7.44
N LYS A 491 -10.99 -14.60 8.32
CA LYS A 491 -12.34 -15.06 7.98
C LYS A 491 -12.94 -14.13 6.93
N LEU A 492 -13.83 -14.63 6.08
CA LEU A 492 -14.63 -13.77 5.21
C LEU A 492 -15.66 -13.01 6.06
N PRO A 493 -16.03 -11.76 5.68
CA PRO A 493 -16.98 -10.98 6.46
C PRO A 493 -18.35 -11.69 6.62
N ILE A 494 -18.89 -11.71 7.82
CA ILE A 494 -20.14 -12.41 8.13
C ILE A 494 -21.33 -11.88 7.31
N LYS A 495 -21.31 -10.59 6.95
CA LYS A 495 -22.37 -10.00 6.10
C LYS A 495 -22.36 -10.64 4.71
N GLU A 496 -21.21 -10.88 4.15
CA GLU A 496 -21.03 -11.52 2.84
C GLU A 496 -21.46 -12.98 2.86
N ILE A 497 -21.05 -13.73 3.90
CA ILE A 497 -21.48 -15.13 4.12
C ILE A 497 -23.00 -15.23 4.25
N ASN A 498 -23.63 -14.27 4.94
CA ASN A 498 -25.10 -14.26 5.11
C ASN A 498 -25.85 -13.87 3.83
N ALA A 499 -25.29 -12.96 3.04
CA ALA A 499 -25.88 -12.50 1.79
C ALA A 499 -25.73 -13.52 0.67
N ASN A 500 -24.55 -14.14 0.55
CA ASN A 500 -24.22 -15.08 -0.52
C ASN A 500 -24.04 -16.50 0.04
N LYS A 501 -25.01 -17.36 -0.20
CA LYS A 501 -25.01 -18.78 0.26
C LYS A 501 -24.00 -19.68 -0.45
N ASN A 502 -23.39 -19.21 -1.54
CA ASN A 502 -22.34 -19.94 -2.27
C ASN A 502 -20.96 -19.70 -1.64
N LEU A 503 -20.83 -18.77 -0.70
CA LEU A 503 -19.57 -18.53 0.00
C LEU A 503 -19.30 -19.57 1.08
N VAL A 504 -18.14 -20.15 1.03
CA VAL A 504 -17.60 -21.05 2.07
C VAL A 504 -16.59 -20.27 2.92
N GLN A 505 -16.77 -20.31 4.24
CA GLN A 505 -15.87 -19.64 5.19
C GLN A 505 -14.48 -20.30 5.24
N ASN A 506 -13.46 -19.51 5.56
CA ASN A 506 -12.13 -20.03 5.90
C ASN A 506 -12.19 -20.86 7.19
N PRO A 507 -11.33 -21.88 7.33
CA PRO A 507 -11.28 -22.76 8.51
C PRO A 507 -11.02 -22.02 9.83
#